data_1c2099099335752f5dcaadafd01f1464
#
_entry.id   1c2099099335752f5dcaadafd01f1464
#
_cell.length_a   1.000
_cell.length_b   1.000
_cell.length_c   1.000
_cell.angle_alpha   90.00
_cell.angle_beta   90.00
_cell.angle_gamma   90.00
#
_symmetry.space_group_name_H-M   'P 1'
#
loop_
_entity.id
_entity.type
_entity.pdbx_description
1 polymer ?
#
loop_
_entity_poly.entity_id
_entity_poly.type
_entity_poly.pdbx_seq_one_letter_code
_entity_poly.pdbx_strand_id
1 'polypeptide(L)'
;MTSAPLNPSAAPGRRTVMAAAGAAGLAAALTACGSSDDNSGSGAGSTTQDSNGTGGGSTDTSTAAGGGTALAKTSDIPEGGGTIYKDQSVVVTQPTSGTYKAFSTKCPHAGCAVSSVADGEIVCPCHGSKFAIADGSVKQGPATTGLTAANITVAGDQISLA
;
A
#
# COMPACT_ATOMS: atom_id res chain seq x y z
N MET A 1 23.41 -7.37 -59.17
CA MET A 1 22.45 -6.29 -58.86
C MET A 1 21.09 -6.97 -58.69
N THR A 2 20.72 -7.29 -57.48
CA THR A 2 19.44 -8.00 -57.18
C THR A 2 18.67 -7.16 -56.18
N SER A 3 17.62 -6.50 -56.67
CA SER A 3 16.74 -5.63 -55.89
C SER A 3 15.80 -6.49 -55.04
N ALA A 4 15.76 -6.31 -53.73
CA ALA A 4 14.81 -6.90 -52.82
C ALA A 4 13.50 -6.09 -52.78
N PRO A 5 12.31 -6.73 -52.72
CA PRO A 5 11.04 -6.01 -52.63
C PRO A 5 10.75 -5.52 -51.23
N LEU A 6 10.29 -4.26 -51.15
CA LEU A 6 9.78 -3.62 -49.94
C LEU A 6 8.41 -4.19 -49.54
N ASN A 7 8.29 -4.69 -48.32
CA ASN A 7 7.06 -5.17 -47.75
C ASN A 7 6.24 -4.01 -47.18
N PRO A 8 4.98 -3.78 -47.56
CA PRO A 8 4.17 -2.69 -47.03
C PRO A 8 3.65 -3.04 -45.64
N SER A 9 3.88 -2.11 -44.72
CA SER A 9 3.42 -2.13 -43.32
C SER A 9 1.91 -2.30 -43.21
N ALA A 10 1.50 -3.30 -42.42
CA ALA A 10 0.10 -3.50 -42.02
C ALA A 10 -0.31 -2.40 -41.03
N ALA A 11 -1.38 -1.69 -41.34
CA ALA A 11 -1.98 -0.67 -40.48
C ALA A 11 -2.70 -1.32 -39.28
N PRO A 12 -2.63 -0.70 -38.07
CA PRO A 12 -3.36 -1.20 -36.91
C PRO A 12 -4.88 -0.94 -37.05
N GLY A 13 -5.66 -2.00 -36.97
CA GLY A 13 -7.11 -1.95 -37.00
C GLY A 13 -7.69 -1.19 -35.79
N ARG A 14 -8.51 -0.19 -36.08
CA ARG A 14 -9.29 0.56 -35.08
C ARG A 14 -10.36 -0.35 -34.50
N ARG A 15 -10.22 -0.72 -33.22
CA ARG A 15 -11.29 -1.40 -32.48
C ARG A 15 -12.34 -0.39 -32.06
N THR A 16 -13.52 -0.51 -32.64
CA THR A 16 -14.73 0.24 -32.29
C THR A 16 -15.20 -0.18 -30.90
N VAL A 17 -15.24 0.76 -29.96
CA VAL A 17 -15.84 0.56 -28.63
C VAL A 17 -17.35 0.78 -28.75
N MET A 18 -18.14 -0.29 -28.56
CA MET A 18 -19.60 -0.21 -28.43
C MET A 18 -19.94 0.30 -27.03
N ALA A 19 -20.54 1.49 -26.98
CA ALA A 19 -21.18 2.03 -25.79
C ALA A 19 -22.52 1.33 -25.57
N ALA A 20 -22.70 0.66 -24.45
CA ALA A 20 -23.98 0.18 -23.95
C ALA A 20 -24.47 1.14 -22.86
N ALA A 21 -25.51 1.91 -23.19
CA ALA A 21 -26.28 2.69 -22.26
C ALA A 21 -27.30 1.80 -21.55
N GLY A 22 -27.24 1.72 -20.24
CA GLY A 22 -28.25 1.08 -19.40
C GLY A 22 -28.77 2.05 -18.35
N ALA A 23 -30.03 2.39 -18.48
CA ALA A 23 -30.75 3.37 -17.64
C ALA A 23 -31.42 2.69 -16.44
N ALA A 24 -31.64 3.51 -15.40
CA ALA A 24 -32.71 3.51 -14.41
C ALA A 24 -32.67 2.51 -13.23
N GLY A 25 -32.77 3.09 -12.04
CA GLY A 25 -33.15 2.44 -10.79
C GLY A 25 -32.99 3.36 -9.57
N LEU A 26 -33.90 4.35 -9.42
CA LEU A 26 -34.11 5.09 -8.17
C LEU A 26 -34.76 4.17 -7.13
N ALA A 27 -34.19 4.08 -5.95
CA ALA A 27 -34.92 3.72 -4.74
C ALA A 27 -34.38 4.55 -3.58
N ALA A 28 -35.16 5.51 -3.18
CA ALA A 28 -35.03 6.27 -1.94
C ALA A 28 -35.65 5.47 -0.80
N ALA A 29 -34.91 5.33 0.30
CA ALA A 29 -35.49 4.99 1.58
C ALA A 29 -34.87 5.86 2.66
N LEU A 30 -35.63 6.88 3.05
CA LEU A 30 -35.47 7.67 4.26
C LEU A 30 -36.03 6.84 5.43
N THR A 31 -35.21 6.61 6.44
CA THR A 31 -35.73 6.37 7.78
C THR A 31 -34.99 7.24 8.77
N ALA A 32 -35.66 8.28 9.16
CA ALA A 32 -35.39 9.08 10.32
C ALA A 32 -35.89 8.33 11.55
N CYS A 33 -35.10 8.25 12.58
CA CYS A 33 -35.51 8.16 13.96
C CYS A 33 -34.43 8.80 14.80
N GLY A 34 -34.69 9.90 15.24
CA GLY A 34 -34.61 10.72 16.32
C GLY A 34 -34.98 10.10 17.65
N SER A 35 -34.20 10.39 18.66
CA SER A 35 -34.69 10.62 20.03
C SER A 35 -33.54 11.22 20.85
N SER A 36 -33.75 12.43 21.21
CA SER A 36 -33.13 13.15 22.31
C SER A 36 -33.64 12.57 23.61
N ASP A 37 -32.79 12.41 24.58
CA ASP A 37 -33.19 12.44 25.98
C ASP A 37 -32.06 13.07 26.81
N ASP A 38 -32.32 14.28 27.20
CA ASP A 38 -31.69 14.99 28.31
C ASP A 38 -31.99 14.26 29.64
N ASN A 39 -30.98 13.99 30.43
CA ASN A 39 -31.22 13.92 31.86
C ASN A 39 -30.01 14.45 32.65
N SER A 40 -30.24 15.65 33.15
CA SER A 40 -29.47 16.26 34.22
C SER A 40 -29.79 15.55 35.54
N GLY A 41 -28.76 15.16 36.26
CA GLY A 41 -28.90 14.62 37.60
C GLY A 41 -27.61 14.75 38.39
N SER A 42 -27.51 15.83 39.17
CA SER A 42 -26.50 16.03 40.22
C SER A 42 -26.73 15.00 41.36
N GLY A 43 -25.62 14.41 41.84
CA GLY A 43 -25.66 13.58 43.05
C GLY A 43 -24.24 13.25 43.53
N ALA A 44 -23.80 13.97 44.55
CA ALA A 44 -22.58 13.67 45.31
C ALA A 44 -22.78 12.38 46.16
N GLY A 45 -21.71 11.58 46.29
CA GLY A 45 -21.72 10.44 47.22
C GLY A 45 -20.41 9.64 47.15
N SER A 46 -19.56 9.90 48.10
CA SER A 46 -18.38 9.11 48.52
C SER A 46 -18.71 7.64 48.78
N THR A 47 -17.81 6.75 48.50
CA THR A 47 -17.10 5.79 49.37
C THR A 47 -16.71 4.51 48.64
N THR A 48 -15.44 4.26 48.71
CA THR A 48 -14.70 2.98 48.93
C THR A 48 -15.16 1.66 48.29
N GLN A 49 -14.17 1.09 47.65
CA GLN A 49 -13.72 -0.32 47.79
C GLN A 49 -14.21 -1.36 46.79
N ASP A 50 -13.20 -1.92 46.23
CA ASP A 50 -12.92 -3.34 45.90
C ASP A 50 -13.47 -4.00 44.62
N SER A 51 -12.47 -4.54 43.99
CA SER A 51 -12.43 -5.89 43.38
C SER A 51 -12.89 -6.08 41.94
N ASN A 52 -11.86 -6.28 41.11
CA ASN A 52 -11.75 -7.41 40.20
C ASN A 52 -12.80 -7.50 39.09
N GLY A 53 -12.41 -7.09 37.90
CA GLY A 53 -13.16 -7.31 36.65
C GLY A 53 -12.24 -7.30 35.48
N THR A 54 -11.59 -8.42 35.22
CA THR A 54 -10.89 -8.83 34.00
C THR A 54 -11.68 -8.42 32.77
N GLY A 55 -11.15 -7.46 32.03
CA GLY A 55 -11.60 -7.10 30.70
C GLY A 55 -10.38 -7.01 29.81
N GLY A 56 -9.97 -8.14 29.25
CA GLY A 56 -8.81 -8.26 28.40
C GLY A 56 -8.96 -7.45 27.12
N GLY A 57 -8.25 -6.35 27.04
CA GLY A 57 -7.81 -5.80 25.78
C GLY A 57 -6.54 -6.55 25.39
N SER A 58 -6.69 -7.62 24.65
CA SER A 58 -5.55 -8.30 24.04
C SER A 58 -4.94 -7.36 22.99
N THR A 59 -4.01 -6.53 23.42
CA THR A 59 -2.95 -6.11 22.53
C THR A 59 -2.06 -7.33 22.35
N ASP A 60 -2.34 -8.11 21.32
CA ASP A 60 -1.40 -9.11 20.84
C ASP A 60 -0.13 -8.40 20.37
N THR A 61 0.70 -8.05 21.34
CA THR A 61 2.10 -7.80 21.09
C THR A 61 2.75 -9.15 20.83
N SER A 62 2.57 -9.66 19.63
CA SER A 62 3.31 -10.80 19.11
C SER A 62 4.76 -10.39 19.02
N THR A 63 5.50 -10.60 20.10
CA THR A 63 6.97 -10.54 20.10
C THR A 63 7.47 -11.71 19.28
N ALA A 64 7.52 -11.53 17.95
CA ALA A 64 8.20 -12.44 17.08
C ALA A 64 9.71 -12.37 17.41
N ALA A 65 10.29 -13.52 17.69
CA ALA A 65 11.71 -13.69 17.96
C ALA A 65 12.55 -13.38 16.71
N GLY A 66 12.86 -12.11 16.54
CA GLY A 66 13.73 -11.57 15.53
C GLY A 66 13.74 -10.06 15.76
N GLY A 67 14.84 -9.51 16.28
CA GLY A 67 14.99 -8.18 16.88
C GLY A 67 14.70 -6.98 15.95
N GLY A 68 13.63 -6.99 15.19
CA GLY A 68 13.19 -5.90 14.33
C GLY A 68 11.77 -5.43 14.64
N THR A 69 11.44 -4.19 14.24
CA THR A 69 10.08 -3.66 14.33
C THR A 69 9.16 -4.39 13.36
N ALA A 70 8.08 -5.00 13.88
CA ALA A 70 7.05 -5.62 13.03
C ALA A 70 6.50 -4.58 12.05
N LEU A 71 6.48 -4.91 10.78
CA LEU A 71 6.11 -4.01 9.69
C LEU A 71 4.80 -4.43 9.01
N ALA A 72 4.70 -5.70 8.62
CA ALA A 72 3.59 -6.19 7.79
C ALA A 72 3.44 -7.71 7.90
N LYS A 73 2.31 -8.21 7.41
CA LYS A 73 2.18 -9.62 7.04
C LYS A 73 2.58 -9.81 5.58
N THR A 74 3.07 -10.99 5.24
CA THR A 74 3.40 -11.35 3.86
C THR A 74 2.19 -11.25 2.92
N SER A 75 0.99 -11.54 3.43
CA SER A 75 -0.30 -11.39 2.72
C SER A 75 -0.65 -9.96 2.36
N ASP A 76 -0.08 -8.96 3.03
CA ASP A 76 -0.37 -7.55 2.81
C ASP A 76 0.42 -6.97 1.63
N ILE A 77 1.34 -7.76 1.07
CA ILE A 77 2.22 -7.34 -0.03
C ILE A 77 1.79 -8.09 -1.31
N PRO A 78 1.16 -7.40 -2.26
CA PRO A 78 0.72 -8.05 -3.50
C PRO A 78 1.90 -8.49 -4.37
N GLU A 79 1.77 -9.66 -5.01
CA GLU A 79 2.74 -10.13 -6.01
C GLU A 79 2.77 -9.19 -7.23
N GLY A 80 3.95 -8.90 -7.75
CA GLY A 80 4.16 -7.94 -8.82
C GLY A 80 3.95 -6.48 -8.40
N GLY A 81 3.78 -6.23 -7.09
CA GLY A 81 3.47 -4.92 -6.52
C GLY A 81 4.22 -4.64 -5.23
N GLY A 82 3.57 -3.87 -4.35
CA GLY A 82 4.13 -3.52 -3.05
C GLY A 82 3.23 -2.59 -2.23
N THR A 83 3.60 -2.40 -0.97
CA THR A 83 2.89 -1.56 0.00
C THR A 83 3.84 -0.55 0.63
N ILE A 84 3.37 0.70 0.79
CA ILE A 84 4.16 1.81 1.34
C ILE A 84 3.78 2.01 2.81
N TYR A 85 4.75 1.93 3.69
CA TYR A 85 4.65 2.16 5.13
C TYR A 85 5.25 3.54 5.44
N LYS A 86 4.38 4.55 5.49
CA LYS A 86 4.80 5.97 5.61
C LYS A 86 5.50 6.26 6.93
N ASP A 87 4.99 5.71 8.03
CA ASP A 87 5.53 5.94 9.37
C ASP A 87 6.94 5.39 9.54
N GLN A 88 7.26 4.30 8.85
CA GLN A 88 8.58 3.69 8.82
C GLN A 88 9.45 4.20 7.67
N SER A 89 8.87 5.02 6.77
CA SER A 89 9.53 5.52 5.57
C SER A 89 10.09 4.40 4.67
N VAL A 90 9.36 3.29 4.57
CA VAL A 90 9.74 2.09 3.81
C VAL A 90 8.64 1.70 2.83
N VAL A 91 9.03 1.25 1.66
CA VAL A 91 8.19 0.52 0.72
C VAL A 91 8.65 -0.95 0.70
N VAL A 92 7.70 -1.86 0.91
CA VAL A 92 7.94 -3.32 0.77
C VAL A 92 7.33 -3.78 -0.54
N THR A 93 8.07 -4.55 -1.30
CA THR A 93 7.65 -5.06 -2.61
C THR A 93 7.75 -6.58 -2.66
N GLN A 94 6.95 -7.19 -3.53
CA GLN A 94 6.99 -8.62 -3.82
C GLN A 94 7.12 -8.82 -5.34
N PRO A 95 8.35 -8.79 -5.90
CA PRO A 95 8.57 -8.92 -7.35
C PRO A 95 8.07 -10.24 -7.92
N THR A 96 8.24 -11.31 -7.18
CA THR A 96 7.74 -12.66 -7.46
C THR A 96 7.23 -13.28 -6.17
N SER A 97 6.34 -14.23 -6.27
CA SER A 97 5.72 -14.89 -5.13
C SER A 97 6.76 -15.35 -4.09
N GLY A 98 6.57 -14.97 -2.84
CA GLY A 98 7.46 -15.32 -1.73
C GLY A 98 8.79 -14.54 -1.68
N THR A 99 9.08 -13.67 -2.64
CA THR A 99 10.31 -12.85 -2.65
C THR A 99 10.01 -11.43 -2.23
N TYR A 100 10.44 -11.03 -1.05
CA TYR A 100 10.20 -9.69 -0.51
C TYR A 100 11.46 -8.84 -0.57
N LYS A 101 11.28 -7.57 -0.94
CA LYS A 101 12.31 -6.53 -0.95
C LYS A 101 11.78 -5.31 -0.22
N ALA A 102 12.68 -4.52 0.32
CA ALA A 102 12.31 -3.26 0.94
C ALA A 102 13.27 -2.14 0.54
N PHE A 103 12.72 -0.95 0.40
CA PHE A 103 13.48 0.25 0.01
C PHE A 103 13.00 1.45 0.82
N SER A 104 13.89 2.42 1.01
CA SER A 104 13.48 3.73 1.54
C SER A 104 12.46 4.38 0.61
N THR A 105 11.45 5.04 1.19
CA THR A 105 10.51 5.84 0.40
C THR A 105 11.12 7.12 -0.14
N LYS A 106 12.31 7.51 0.33
CA LYS A 106 12.96 8.77 -0.04
C LYS A 106 13.56 8.69 -1.44
N CYS A 107 12.96 9.41 -2.38
CA CYS A 107 13.45 9.52 -3.76
C CYS A 107 14.81 10.25 -3.80
N PRO A 108 15.84 9.66 -4.42
CA PRO A 108 17.19 10.25 -4.42
C PRO A 108 17.31 11.50 -5.29
N HIS A 109 16.34 11.82 -6.15
CA HIS A 109 16.35 13.03 -6.94
C HIS A 109 16.22 14.31 -6.09
N ALA A 110 15.19 14.40 -5.26
CA ALA A 110 14.88 15.60 -4.47
C ALA A 110 14.33 15.30 -3.07
N GLY A 111 14.45 14.06 -2.60
CA GLY A 111 14.03 13.67 -1.25
C GLY A 111 12.53 13.49 -1.04
N CYS A 112 11.70 13.63 -2.08
CA CYS A 112 10.27 13.38 -1.99
C CYS A 112 9.98 11.92 -1.64
N ALA A 113 8.90 11.69 -0.87
CA ALA A 113 8.45 10.34 -0.64
C ALA A 113 7.78 9.75 -1.90
N VAL A 114 8.09 8.51 -2.24
CA VAL A 114 7.35 7.74 -3.25
C VAL A 114 5.90 7.55 -2.80
N SER A 115 4.95 7.48 -3.74
CA SER A 115 3.52 7.53 -3.40
C SER A 115 2.73 6.32 -3.86
N SER A 116 3.24 5.53 -4.77
CA SER A 116 2.52 4.36 -5.30
C SER A 116 3.48 3.29 -5.80
N VAL A 117 2.95 2.07 -5.84
CA VAL A 117 3.56 0.93 -6.50
C VAL A 117 2.54 0.41 -7.51
N ALA A 118 2.87 0.44 -8.79
CA ALA A 118 2.00 -0.01 -9.87
C ALA A 118 2.84 -0.52 -11.04
N ASP A 119 2.32 -1.51 -11.76
CA ASP A 119 2.93 -2.06 -12.97
C ASP A 119 4.40 -2.51 -12.78
N GLY A 120 4.73 -3.03 -11.60
CA GLY A 120 6.09 -3.43 -11.26
C GLY A 120 7.06 -2.29 -11.01
N GLU A 121 6.56 -1.07 -10.78
CA GLU A 121 7.35 0.13 -10.56
C GLU A 121 6.93 0.88 -9.29
N ILE A 122 7.89 1.45 -8.58
CA ILE A 122 7.70 2.38 -7.47
C ILE A 122 7.76 3.79 -8.04
N VAL A 123 6.74 4.61 -7.79
CA VAL A 123 6.59 5.93 -8.44
C VAL A 123 6.79 7.07 -7.45
N CYS A 124 7.62 8.02 -7.82
CA CYS A 124 7.79 9.30 -7.13
C CYS A 124 6.89 10.37 -7.76
N PRO A 125 5.97 11.00 -7.00
CA PRO A 125 4.98 11.92 -7.57
C PRO A 125 5.55 13.30 -7.92
N CYS A 126 6.68 13.70 -7.32
CA CYS A 126 7.20 15.05 -7.46
C CYS A 126 7.67 15.35 -8.90
N HIS A 127 8.42 14.44 -9.50
CA HIS A 127 8.98 14.64 -10.83
C HIS A 127 8.90 13.39 -11.71
N GLY A 128 8.10 12.40 -11.31
CA GLY A 128 7.81 11.23 -12.13
C GLY A 128 8.92 10.18 -12.21
N SER A 129 9.93 10.22 -11.31
CA SER A 129 10.92 9.13 -11.27
C SER A 129 10.24 7.82 -10.94
N LYS A 130 10.67 6.74 -11.62
CA LYS A 130 10.19 5.39 -11.43
C LYS A 130 11.32 4.43 -11.13
N PHE A 131 11.06 3.47 -10.24
CA PHE A 131 12.06 2.51 -9.79
C PHE A 131 11.50 1.10 -9.87
N ALA A 132 12.36 0.14 -10.18
CA ALA A 132 11.98 -1.27 -10.25
C ALA A 132 11.66 -1.84 -8.85
N ILE A 133 10.61 -2.64 -8.74
CA ILE A 133 10.26 -3.32 -7.48
C ILE A 133 11.26 -4.41 -7.10
N ALA A 134 12.04 -4.92 -8.06
CA ALA A 134 12.96 -6.04 -7.86
C ALA A 134 14.24 -5.65 -7.12
N ASP A 135 14.77 -4.47 -7.38
CA ASP A 135 16.08 -4.05 -6.91
C ASP A 135 16.18 -2.54 -6.60
N GLY A 136 15.08 -1.78 -6.77
CA GLY A 136 15.06 -0.35 -6.56
C GLY A 136 15.79 0.47 -7.62
N SER A 137 16.27 -0.13 -8.72
CA SER A 137 16.99 0.57 -9.78
C SER A 137 16.11 1.57 -10.52
N VAL A 138 16.74 2.62 -11.10
CA VAL A 138 16.01 3.62 -11.87
C VAL A 138 15.48 3.02 -13.17
N LYS A 139 14.19 3.12 -13.39
CA LYS A 139 13.50 2.81 -14.65
C LYS A 139 13.26 4.05 -15.46
N GLN A 140 12.92 5.15 -14.78
CA GLN A 140 12.68 6.47 -15.37
C GLN A 140 13.18 7.55 -14.44
N GLY A 141 13.96 8.50 -15.00
CA GLY A 141 14.43 9.69 -14.30
C GLY A 141 13.30 10.70 -14.01
N PRO A 142 13.66 11.83 -13.38
CA PRO A 142 14.99 12.44 -13.31
C PRO A 142 15.97 11.90 -12.25
N ALA A 143 15.58 10.97 -11.36
CA ALA A 143 16.52 10.33 -10.46
C ALA A 143 17.65 9.63 -11.25
N THR A 144 18.89 9.75 -10.79
CA THR A 144 20.07 9.14 -11.43
C THR A 144 20.60 7.93 -10.68
N THR A 145 20.11 7.71 -9.46
CA THR A 145 20.44 6.57 -8.59
C THR A 145 19.17 5.88 -8.11
N GLY A 146 19.25 4.59 -7.81
CA GLY A 146 18.14 3.80 -7.30
C GLY A 146 17.74 4.17 -5.87
N LEU A 147 16.62 3.63 -5.41
CA LEU A 147 16.18 3.73 -4.02
C LEU A 147 17.16 2.97 -3.12
N THR A 148 17.42 3.52 -1.95
CA THR A 148 18.25 2.84 -0.94
C THR A 148 17.50 1.61 -0.42
N ALA A 149 18.17 0.46 -0.43
CA ALA A 149 17.62 -0.77 0.14
C ALA A 149 17.44 -0.61 1.66
N ALA A 150 16.34 -1.15 2.17
CA ALA A 150 16.08 -1.30 3.60
C ALA A 150 16.18 -2.79 3.97
N ASN A 151 16.74 -3.07 5.15
CA ASN A 151 16.89 -4.43 5.62
C ASN A 151 15.58 -4.91 6.26
N ILE A 152 15.08 -6.05 5.82
CA ILE A 152 13.92 -6.71 6.40
C ILE A 152 14.22 -8.17 6.71
N THR A 153 13.52 -8.70 7.70
CA THR A 153 13.51 -10.13 8.03
C THR A 153 12.11 -10.65 7.78
N VAL A 154 12.00 -11.80 7.12
CA VAL A 154 10.74 -12.51 6.91
C VAL A 154 10.78 -13.80 7.74
N ALA A 155 9.85 -13.93 8.68
CA ALA A 155 9.73 -15.08 9.55
C ALA A 155 8.28 -15.59 9.52
N GLY A 156 8.07 -16.74 8.90
CA GLY A 156 6.71 -17.23 8.63
C GLY A 156 5.92 -16.24 7.76
N ASP A 157 4.81 -15.76 8.27
CA ASP A 157 3.96 -14.77 7.64
C ASP A 157 4.27 -13.31 8.04
N GLN A 158 5.29 -13.08 8.87
CA GLN A 158 5.64 -11.76 9.40
C GLN A 158 6.85 -11.17 8.70
N ILE A 159 6.75 -9.91 8.30
CA ILE A 159 7.84 -9.06 7.80
C ILE A 159 8.18 -8.05 8.89
N SER A 160 9.46 -7.98 9.26
CA SER A 160 9.97 -7.03 10.24
C SER A 160 11.11 -6.20 9.66
N LEU A 161 11.21 -4.93 10.07
CA LEU A 161 12.36 -4.08 9.75
C LEU A 161 13.52 -4.48 10.65
N ALA A 162 14.69 -4.77 10.05
CA ALA A 162 15.89 -5.20 10.76
C ALA A 162 16.74 -4.02 11.25
#